data_fa6b7dbd23b1bbc2bbb45e6c2fc8c6c9
#
_entry.id   fa6b7dbd23b1bbc2bbb45e6c2fc8c6c9
#
_cell.length_a   1.000
_cell.length_b   1.000
_cell.length_c   1.000
_cell.angle_alpha   90.00
_cell.angle_beta   90.00
_cell.angle_gamma   90.00
#
_symmetry.space_group_name_H-M   'P 1'
#
loop_
_entity.id
_entity.type
_entity.pdbx_description
1 polymer ?
#
loop_
_entity_poly.entity_id
_entity_poly.type
_entity_poly.pdbx_seq_one_letter_code
_entity_poly.pdbx_strand_id
1 'polypeptide(L)'
;DALPIWETVYTYNLGLDLSFLQNRLSFTGDFFIRDTKDMLTQSLTLPSVYGAATPTENCADLRTKGWELSITWRDQFKLGGKPFHYALTGQIGDYQTEITKYNNPTKLFDSYYEGKKLGEIWGYHVPKLFDTDEEAAAYQVAINNSSNVYQRVYNMQNNLGKLMAGDVMFEDRDGSGSIGTG
;
A
#
# COMPACT_ATOMS: atom_id res chain seq x y z
N ASP A 1 -9.28 32.96 12.20
CA ASP A 1 -9.21 31.49 12.31
C ASP A 1 -10.43 30.91 11.63
N ALA A 2 -10.24 30.23 10.48
CA ALA A 2 -11.32 29.49 9.85
C ALA A 2 -11.64 28.28 10.72
N LEU A 3 -12.92 28.10 11.06
CA LEU A 3 -13.36 26.89 11.74
C LEU A 3 -13.17 25.68 10.79
N PRO A 4 -12.78 24.50 11.31
CA PRO A 4 -12.73 23.29 10.50
C PRO A 4 -14.08 23.02 9.82
N ILE A 5 -14.04 22.70 8.54
CA ILE A 5 -15.24 22.33 7.78
C ILE A 5 -15.34 20.80 7.71
N TRP A 6 -16.55 20.28 7.45
CA TRP A 6 -16.76 18.86 7.23
C TRP A 6 -16.09 18.42 5.94
N GLU A 7 -15.49 17.21 5.95
CA GLU A 7 -15.00 16.58 4.73
C GLU A 7 -16.11 16.40 3.70
N THR A 8 -15.76 16.47 2.44
CA THR A 8 -16.69 16.28 1.32
C THR A 8 -16.30 15.06 0.51
N VAL A 9 -17.26 14.18 0.22
CA VAL A 9 -17.03 12.97 -0.57
C VAL A 9 -17.76 13.06 -1.90
N TYR A 10 -17.00 12.96 -3.00
CA TYR A 10 -17.52 12.83 -4.36
C TYR A 10 -17.32 11.40 -4.83
N THR A 11 -18.39 10.75 -5.29
CA THR A 11 -18.31 9.40 -5.84
C THR A 11 -18.84 9.37 -7.27
N TYR A 12 -18.03 8.81 -8.16
CA TYR A 12 -18.39 8.56 -9.57
C TYR A 12 -18.39 7.05 -9.78
N ASN A 13 -19.54 6.52 -10.25
CA ASN A 13 -19.70 5.10 -10.51
C ASN A 13 -20.08 4.88 -11.98
N LEU A 14 -19.48 3.82 -12.57
CA LEU A 14 -19.89 3.29 -13.86
C LEU A 14 -20.18 1.80 -13.69
N GLY A 15 -21.45 1.43 -13.81
CA GLY A 15 -21.91 0.04 -13.70
C GLY A 15 -22.35 -0.52 -15.04
N LEU A 16 -22.15 -1.82 -15.22
CA LEU A 16 -22.61 -2.57 -16.38
C LEU A 16 -23.23 -3.90 -15.92
N ASP A 17 -24.51 -4.09 -16.23
CA ASP A 17 -25.22 -5.34 -16.00
C ASP A 17 -25.54 -6.02 -17.33
N LEU A 18 -25.13 -7.27 -17.47
CA LEU A 18 -25.38 -8.07 -18.65
C LEU A 18 -26.00 -9.42 -18.26
N SER A 19 -26.95 -9.85 -19.06
CA SER A 19 -27.57 -11.17 -18.90
C SER A 19 -27.61 -11.92 -20.22
N PHE A 20 -27.19 -13.17 -20.18
CA PHE A 20 -27.06 -14.04 -21.34
C PHE A 20 -27.80 -15.37 -21.10
N LEU A 21 -27.99 -16.13 -22.16
CA LEU A 21 -28.53 -17.50 -22.11
C LEU A 21 -29.89 -17.57 -21.37
N GLN A 22 -30.80 -16.68 -21.70
CA GLN A 22 -32.13 -16.60 -21.05
C GLN A 22 -32.02 -16.37 -19.53
N ASN A 23 -31.12 -15.45 -19.11
CA ASN A 23 -30.82 -15.11 -17.70
C ASN A 23 -30.14 -16.21 -16.90
N ARG A 24 -29.59 -17.26 -17.55
CA ARG A 24 -28.81 -18.28 -16.85
C ARG A 24 -27.42 -17.76 -16.45
N LEU A 25 -26.82 -16.91 -17.27
CA LEU A 25 -25.55 -16.26 -16.98
C LEU A 25 -25.80 -14.76 -16.79
N SER A 26 -25.48 -14.24 -15.61
CA SER A 26 -25.52 -12.80 -15.31
C SER A 26 -24.10 -12.33 -14.96
N PHE A 27 -23.75 -11.17 -15.47
CA PHE A 27 -22.50 -10.46 -15.21
C PHE A 27 -22.84 -9.05 -14.72
N THR A 28 -22.24 -8.65 -13.61
CA THR A 28 -22.28 -7.27 -13.10
C THR A 28 -20.87 -6.79 -12.92
N GLY A 29 -20.54 -5.64 -13.49
CA GLY A 29 -19.24 -5.00 -13.35
C GLY A 29 -19.43 -3.55 -12.93
N ASP A 30 -18.73 -3.11 -11.91
CA ASP A 30 -18.73 -1.76 -11.41
C ASP A 30 -17.30 -1.21 -11.36
N PHE A 31 -17.15 0.04 -11.77
CA PHE A 31 -15.93 0.81 -11.60
C PHE A 31 -16.28 2.11 -10.87
N PHE A 32 -15.50 2.45 -9.85
CA PHE A 32 -15.76 3.66 -9.08
C PHE A 32 -14.51 4.49 -8.82
N ILE A 33 -14.72 5.79 -8.70
CA ILE A 33 -13.74 6.75 -8.18
C ILE A 33 -14.41 7.51 -7.05
N ARG A 34 -13.76 7.55 -5.90
CA ARG A 34 -14.20 8.31 -4.73
C ARG A 34 -13.14 9.29 -4.33
N ASP A 35 -13.44 10.57 -4.39
CA ASP A 35 -12.61 11.67 -3.91
C ASP A 35 -13.13 12.15 -2.56
N THR A 36 -12.29 12.05 -1.53
CA THR A 36 -12.54 12.63 -0.21
C THR A 36 -11.68 13.87 -0.08
N LYS A 37 -12.33 15.02 0.10
CA LYS A 37 -11.71 16.34 0.15
C LYS A 37 -11.80 16.95 1.52
N ASP A 38 -10.82 17.79 1.84
CA ASP A 38 -10.79 18.60 3.05
C ASP A 38 -10.89 17.76 4.34
N MET A 39 -10.21 16.61 4.37
CA MET A 39 -10.18 15.75 5.54
C MET A 39 -9.48 16.45 6.70
N LEU A 40 -10.08 16.32 7.88
CA LEU A 40 -9.49 16.81 9.13
C LEU A 40 -8.32 15.92 9.55
N THR A 41 -7.14 16.48 9.61
CA THR A 41 -5.94 15.82 10.10
C THR A 41 -5.07 16.77 10.88
N GLN A 42 -4.11 16.25 11.62
CA GLN A 42 -3.16 17.11 12.31
C GLN A 42 -2.32 17.86 11.28
N SER A 43 -2.20 19.17 11.46
CA SER A 43 -1.32 20.03 10.68
C SER A 43 0.16 19.69 10.95
N LEU A 44 1.07 20.46 10.36
CA LEU A 44 2.49 20.33 10.66
C LEU A 44 2.77 20.46 12.15
N THR A 45 3.64 19.62 12.68
CA THR A 45 4.08 19.70 14.08
C THR A 45 4.65 21.08 14.37
N LEU A 46 4.05 21.76 15.35
CA LEU A 46 4.55 23.03 15.83
C LEU A 46 5.88 22.81 16.60
N PRO A 47 6.84 23.73 16.48
CA PRO A 47 8.03 23.69 17.33
C PRO A 47 7.64 23.65 18.81
N SER A 48 8.36 22.87 19.62
CA SER A 48 8.07 22.69 21.05
C SER A 48 8.03 23.99 21.86
N VAL A 49 8.64 25.03 21.37
CA VAL A 49 8.62 26.39 21.97
C VAL A 49 7.22 27.02 21.98
N TYR A 50 6.30 26.54 21.15
CA TYR A 50 4.92 27.04 21.13
C TYR A 50 4.10 26.60 22.35
N GLY A 51 4.49 25.51 23.01
CA GLY A 51 3.78 25.01 24.22
C GLY A 51 2.32 24.60 24.00
N ALA A 52 1.88 24.47 22.74
CA ALA A 52 0.52 24.09 22.37
C ALA A 52 0.52 22.81 21.51
N ALA A 53 -0.57 22.06 21.59
CA ALA A 53 -0.78 20.91 20.70
C ALA A 53 -0.96 21.38 19.26
N THR A 54 -0.55 20.53 18.30
CA THR A 54 -0.75 20.77 16.87
C THR A 54 -2.24 20.87 16.56
N PRO A 55 -2.71 21.94 15.91
CA PRO A 55 -4.12 22.09 15.55
C PRO A 55 -4.54 21.07 14.50
N THR A 56 -5.83 20.76 14.46
CA THR A 56 -6.44 19.96 13.40
C THR A 56 -6.94 20.91 12.31
N GLU A 57 -6.59 20.61 11.06
CA GLU A 57 -6.93 21.43 9.90
C GLU A 57 -7.45 20.54 8.75
N ASN A 58 -8.17 21.14 7.80
CA ASN A 58 -8.61 20.47 6.57
C ASN A 58 -7.46 20.44 5.55
N CYS A 59 -6.48 19.57 5.76
CA CYS A 59 -5.22 19.59 5.02
C CYS A 59 -4.88 18.30 4.26
N ALA A 60 -5.81 17.35 4.19
CA ALA A 60 -5.60 16.10 3.45
C ALA A 60 -6.75 15.81 2.49
N ASP A 61 -6.39 15.24 1.33
CA ASP A 61 -7.32 14.71 0.34
C ASP A 61 -6.91 13.27 -0.03
N LEU A 62 -7.91 12.43 -0.28
CA LEU A 62 -7.73 11.06 -0.74
C LEU A 62 -8.47 10.82 -2.03
N ARG A 63 -7.94 9.94 -2.87
CA ARG A 63 -8.63 9.38 -4.02
C ARG A 63 -8.60 7.86 -3.97
N THR A 64 -9.76 7.24 -3.95
CA THR A 64 -9.92 5.80 -4.07
C THR A 64 -10.45 5.45 -5.45
N LYS A 65 -9.79 4.54 -6.15
CA LYS A 65 -10.25 3.94 -7.40
C LYS A 65 -10.43 2.45 -7.16
N GLY A 66 -11.53 1.89 -7.63
CA GLY A 66 -11.78 0.48 -7.47
C GLY A 66 -12.69 -0.07 -8.56
N TRP A 67 -12.75 -1.38 -8.60
CA TRP A 67 -13.61 -2.12 -9.49
C TRP A 67 -14.14 -3.38 -8.80
N GLU A 68 -15.33 -3.79 -9.18
CA GLU A 68 -15.99 -4.99 -8.67
C GLU A 68 -16.60 -5.76 -9.84
N LEU A 69 -16.45 -7.07 -9.81
CA LEU A 69 -17.03 -7.97 -10.80
C LEU A 69 -17.80 -9.06 -10.08
N SER A 70 -18.99 -9.37 -10.59
CA SER A 70 -19.82 -10.46 -10.12
C SER A 70 -20.33 -11.27 -11.31
N ILE A 71 -20.17 -12.59 -11.24
CA ILE A 71 -20.67 -13.52 -12.25
C ILE A 71 -21.57 -14.51 -11.55
N THR A 72 -22.79 -14.65 -12.04
CA THR A 72 -23.76 -15.61 -11.50
C THR A 72 -24.23 -16.54 -12.60
N TRP A 73 -24.08 -17.84 -12.36
CA TRP A 73 -24.67 -18.89 -13.17
C TRP A 73 -25.88 -19.48 -12.46
N ARG A 74 -27.02 -19.57 -13.15
CA ARG A 74 -28.24 -20.20 -12.66
C ARG A 74 -28.67 -21.28 -13.63
N ASP A 75 -29.02 -22.44 -13.09
CA ASP A 75 -29.54 -23.52 -13.91
C ASP A 75 -30.48 -24.43 -13.12
N GLN A 76 -31.13 -25.33 -13.84
CA GLN A 76 -32.04 -26.31 -13.27
C GLN A 76 -31.90 -27.64 -13.99
N PHE A 77 -32.08 -28.72 -13.25
CA PHE A 77 -32.19 -30.09 -13.78
C PHE A 77 -33.17 -30.90 -12.95
N LYS A 78 -33.55 -32.08 -13.44
CA LYS A 78 -34.43 -32.97 -12.69
C LYS A 78 -33.61 -33.90 -11.83
N LEU A 79 -33.87 -33.94 -10.53
CA LEU A 79 -33.30 -34.85 -9.58
C LEU A 79 -34.43 -35.74 -8.99
N GLY A 80 -34.40 -37.04 -9.24
CA GLY A 80 -35.48 -37.94 -8.78
C GLY A 80 -36.88 -37.58 -9.31
N GLY A 81 -36.97 -37.03 -10.54
CA GLY A 81 -38.21 -36.56 -11.16
C GLY A 81 -38.72 -35.21 -10.71
N LYS A 82 -38.10 -34.57 -9.72
CA LYS A 82 -38.42 -33.23 -9.23
C LYS A 82 -37.43 -32.17 -9.77
N PRO A 83 -37.88 -30.93 -10.06
CA PRO A 83 -36.99 -29.86 -10.49
C PRO A 83 -36.05 -29.47 -9.35
N PHE A 84 -34.76 -29.41 -9.65
CA PHE A 84 -33.72 -28.88 -8.76
C PHE A 84 -33.12 -27.62 -9.39
N HIS A 85 -33.15 -26.51 -8.66
CA HIS A 85 -32.62 -25.22 -9.09
C HIS A 85 -31.35 -24.91 -8.30
N TYR A 86 -30.33 -24.38 -8.97
CA TYR A 86 -29.10 -23.94 -8.31
C TYR A 86 -28.59 -22.63 -8.90
N ALA A 87 -27.85 -21.90 -8.10
CA ALA A 87 -27.12 -20.73 -8.51
C ALA A 87 -25.70 -20.76 -7.91
N LEU A 88 -24.74 -20.39 -8.75
CA LEU A 88 -23.32 -20.23 -8.35
C LEU A 88 -22.95 -18.79 -8.64
N THR A 89 -22.42 -18.09 -7.63
CA THR A 89 -21.95 -16.71 -7.77
C THR A 89 -20.48 -16.64 -7.38
N GLY A 90 -19.67 -16.07 -8.27
CA GLY A 90 -18.29 -15.66 -8.00
C GLY A 90 -18.21 -14.15 -7.99
N GLN A 91 -17.49 -13.59 -7.04
CA GLN A 91 -17.24 -12.14 -6.94
C GLN A 91 -15.76 -11.90 -6.74
N ILE A 92 -15.26 -10.84 -7.38
CA ILE A 92 -13.89 -10.35 -7.21
C ILE A 92 -13.91 -8.82 -7.33
N GLY A 93 -13.12 -8.16 -6.53
CA GLY A 93 -12.94 -6.72 -6.60
C GLY A 93 -11.62 -6.32 -6.00
N ASP A 94 -11.15 -5.13 -6.39
CA ASP A 94 -9.95 -4.53 -5.84
C ASP A 94 -10.10 -3.02 -5.83
N TYR A 95 -9.40 -2.36 -4.91
CA TYR A 95 -9.36 -0.91 -4.85
C TYR A 95 -8.00 -0.41 -4.39
N GLN A 96 -7.65 0.79 -4.81
CA GLN A 96 -6.44 1.48 -4.38
C GLN A 96 -6.78 2.89 -3.93
N THR A 97 -6.28 3.28 -2.77
CA THR A 97 -6.42 4.64 -2.25
C THR A 97 -5.07 5.33 -2.27
N GLU A 98 -5.05 6.53 -2.82
CA GLU A 98 -3.88 7.40 -2.95
C GLU A 98 -4.15 8.73 -2.25
N ILE A 99 -3.14 9.25 -1.56
CA ILE A 99 -3.17 10.57 -0.95
C ILE A 99 -2.91 11.61 -2.06
N THR A 100 -3.90 12.45 -2.35
CA THR A 100 -3.80 13.45 -3.42
C THR A 100 -3.41 14.84 -2.92
N LYS A 101 -3.49 15.05 -1.60
CA LYS A 101 -3.02 16.27 -0.93
C LYS A 101 -2.61 15.93 0.49
N TYR A 102 -1.43 16.36 0.89
CA TYR A 102 -0.95 16.31 2.27
C TYR A 102 0.22 17.26 2.45
N ASN A 103 0.34 17.87 3.62
CA ASN A 103 1.39 18.85 3.88
C ASN A 103 2.69 18.18 4.36
N ASN A 104 3.37 17.50 3.42
CA ASN A 104 4.71 16.91 3.62
C ASN A 104 5.56 17.15 2.36
N PRO A 105 6.07 18.37 2.15
CA PRO A 105 6.79 18.73 0.93
C PRO A 105 8.10 17.95 0.74
N THR A 106 8.70 17.49 1.83
CA THR A 106 9.95 16.70 1.81
C THR A 106 9.72 15.21 1.54
N LYS A 107 8.45 14.77 1.49
CA LYS A 107 8.05 13.37 1.27
C LYS A 107 8.76 12.39 2.22
N LEU A 108 8.88 12.75 3.50
CA LEU A 108 9.41 11.84 4.52
C LEU A 108 8.53 10.58 4.60
N PHE A 109 9.15 9.41 4.49
CA PHE A 109 8.44 8.11 4.42
C PHE A 109 7.82 7.67 5.75
N ASP A 110 8.27 8.22 6.87
CA ASP A 110 7.72 7.97 8.20
C ASP A 110 6.35 8.64 8.43
N SER A 111 5.94 9.50 7.49
CA SER A 111 4.67 10.22 7.52
C SER A 111 3.85 9.99 6.24
N TYR A 112 2.68 10.60 6.17
CA TYR A 112 1.90 10.67 4.94
C TYR A 112 2.49 11.72 4.00
N TYR A 113 2.44 11.47 2.68
CA TYR A 113 2.87 12.39 1.64
C TYR A 113 1.98 12.26 0.40
N GLU A 114 1.95 13.30 -0.41
CA GLU A 114 1.23 13.30 -1.69
C GLU A 114 1.79 12.25 -2.65
N GLY A 115 0.91 11.39 -3.18
CA GLY A 115 1.25 10.25 -4.03
C GLY A 115 1.43 8.93 -3.26
N LYS A 116 1.39 8.95 -1.91
CA LYS A 116 1.46 7.73 -1.11
C LYS A 116 0.18 6.91 -1.28
N LYS A 117 0.36 5.61 -1.54
CA LYS A 117 -0.75 4.65 -1.57
C LYS A 117 -1.01 4.14 -0.16
N LEU A 118 -2.27 4.16 0.27
CA LEU A 118 -2.61 3.59 1.57
C LEU A 118 -2.42 2.08 1.54
N GLY A 119 -1.77 1.57 2.58
CA GLY A 119 -1.42 0.15 2.69
C GLY A 119 -0.10 -0.23 2.02
N GLU A 120 0.65 0.73 1.43
CA GLU A 120 2.02 0.42 0.98
C GLU A 120 2.91 0.08 2.17
N ILE A 121 3.69 -0.98 1.99
CA ILE A 121 4.65 -1.45 2.98
C ILE A 121 6.05 -1.28 2.40
N TRP A 122 6.88 -0.54 3.10
CA TRP A 122 8.28 -0.39 2.76
C TRP A 122 9.11 -1.44 3.49
N GLY A 123 10.05 -2.04 2.77
CA GLY A 123 10.95 -3.04 3.32
C GLY A 123 12.19 -3.18 2.48
N TYR A 124 13.18 -3.88 3.01
CA TYR A 124 14.39 -4.18 2.28
C TYR A 124 14.15 -5.29 1.27
N HIS A 125 14.72 -5.15 0.08
CA HIS A 125 14.71 -6.21 -0.91
C HIS A 125 15.69 -7.32 -0.53
N VAL A 126 15.23 -8.56 -0.54
CA VAL A 126 15.99 -9.75 -0.18
C VAL A 126 16.12 -10.64 -1.41
N PRO A 127 17.26 -10.61 -2.14
CA PRO A 127 17.46 -11.48 -3.29
C PRO A 127 17.67 -12.94 -2.91
N LYS A 128 18.35 -13.22 -1.80
CA LYS A 128 18.61 -14.57 -1.31
C LYS A 128 19.05 -14.59 0.16
N LEU A 129 19.24 -15.81 0.68
CA LEU A 129 20.01 -16.07 1.89
C LEU A 129 21.48 -16.30 1.51
N PHE A 130 22.43 -16.06 2.43
CA PHE A 130 23.83 -16.41 2.20
C PHE A 130 24.01 -17.93 2.15
N ASP A 131 24.70 -18.40 1.13
CA ASP A 131 24.96 -19.83 0.96
C ASP A 131 26.12 -20.32 1.84
N THR A 132 27.13 -19.45 2.09
CA THR A 132 28.30 -19.76 2.89
C THR A 132 28.71 -18.61 3.81
N ASP A 133 29.47 -18.93 4.85
CA ASP A 133 30.06 -17.94 5.78
C ASP A 133 31.04 -17.00 5.09
N GLU A 134 31.79 -17.51 4.09
CA GLU A 134 32.71 -16.72 3.29
C GLU A 134 32.00 -15.68 2.44
N GLU A 135 30.88 -16.06 1.84
CA GLU A 135 30.05 -15.12 1.09
C GLU A 135 29.49 -14.02 1.98
N ALA A 136 28.97 -14.40 3.15
CA ALA A 136 28.43 -13.46 4.12
C ALA A 136 29.50 -12.47 4.61
N ALA A 137 30.69 -12.97 4.89
CA ALA A 137 31.84 -12.14 5.31
C ALA A 137 32.28 -11.18 4.19
N ALA A 138 32.38 -11.64 2.95
CA ALA A 138 32.75 -10.80 1.81
C ALA A 138 31.70 -9.69 1.58
N TYR A 139 30.42 -10.02 1.66
CA TYR A 139 29.34 -9.05 1.56
C TYR A 139 29.42 -7.99 2.68
N GLN A 140 29.62 -8.41 3.93
CA GLN A 140 29.72 -7.51 5.08
C GLN A 140 30.90 -6.53 4.93
N VAL A 141 32.04 -6.97 4.38
CA VAL A 141 33.20 -6.10 4.07
C VAL A 141 32.83 -5.10 2.96
N ALA A 142 32.17 -5.53 1.89
CA ALA A 142 31.83 -4.67 0.79
C ALA A 142 30.88 -3.53 1.23
N ILE A 143 29.88 -3.85 2.03
CA ILE A 143 28.93 -2.85 2.58
C ILE A 143 29.59 -1.92 3.60
N ASN A 144 30.50 -2.41 4.43
CA ASN A 144 31.21 -1.60 5.42
C ASN A 144 32.30 -0.70 4.84
N ASN A 145 32.80 -0.99 3.65
CA ASN A 145 33.79 -0.18 2.95
C ASN A 145 33.26 1.00 2.18
N SER A 146 31.97 1.25 2.24
CA SER A 146 31.36 2.45 1.69
C SER A 146 32.07 3.70 2.21
N SER A 147 32.51 4.55 1.28
CA SER A 147 33.26 5.79 1.59
C SER A 147 32.38 6.86 2.26
N ASN A 148 31.09 6.64 2.38
CA ASN A 148 30.18 7.60 2.98
C ASN A 148 30.11 7.40 4.50
N VAL A 149 30.94 8.13 5.25
CA VAL A 149 31.09 8.05 6.72
C VAL A 149 29.77 8.36 7.45
N TYR A 150 28.86 9.12 6.82
CA TYR A 150 27.56 9.47 7.38
C TYR A 150 26.46 8.42 7.07
N GLN A 151 26.68 7.60 6.06
CA GLN A 151 25.83 6.49 5.67
C GLN A 151 26.43 5.12 6.00
N ARG A 152 27.36 5.06 6.96
CA ARG A 152 27.64 3.77 7.61
C ARG A 152 26.34 3.30 8.18
N VAL A 153 25.68 2.56 7.35
CA VAL A 153 24.42 1.96 7.66
C VAL A 153 24.56 1.35 9.02
N TYR A 154 23.67 1.74 9.84
CA TYR A 154 23.15 0.83 10.82
C TYR A 154 22.68 -0.38 10.02
N ASN A 155 23.63 -1.20 9.69
CA ASN A 155 23.37 -2.52 9.22
C ASN A 155 22.53 -3.12 10.33
N MET A 156 21.23 -3.29 10.12
CA MET A 156 20.38 -3.93 11.11
C MET A 156 21.02 -5.26 11.52
N GLN A 157 21.84 -5.83 10.64
CA GLN A 157 22.65 -7.01 10.84
C GLN A 157 23.93 -6.76 11.64
N ASN A 158 24.52 -5.57 11.64
CA ASN A 158 25.66 -5.25 12.53
C ASN A 158 25.26 -5.23 14.01
N ASN A 159 24.03 -4.96 14.35
CA ASN A 159 23.54 -5.13 15.71
C ASN A 159 23.35 -6.60 16.11
N LEU A 160 23.33 -7.50 15.13
CA LEU A 160 23.20 -8.94 15.33
C LEU A 160 24.55 -9.67 15.32
N GLY A 161 25.67 -8.94 15.06
CA GLY A 161 27.01 -9.50 15.03
C GLY A 161 27.49 -9.88 13.63
N LYS A 162 28.29 -10.96 13.52
CA LYS A 162 28.83 -11.44 12.27
C LYS A 162 27.77 -12.13 11.43
N LEU A 163 27.67 -11.75 10.14
CA LEU A 163 26.82 -12.45 9.18
C LEU A 163 27.33 -13.86 8.90
N MET A 164 26.44 -14.80 8.75
CA MET A 164 26.71 -16.21 8.53
C MET A 164 25.85 -16.80 7.42
N ALA A 165 26.17 -18.00 6.99
CA ALA A 165 25.32 -18.78 6.08
C ALA A 165 23.92 -18.94 6.67
N GLY A 166 22.90 -18.75 5.83
CA GLY A 166 21.49 -18.77 6.22
C GLY A 166 20.91 -17.41 6.66
N ASP A 167 21.76 -16.40 6.89
CA ASP A 167 21.28 -15.04 7.14
C ASP A 167 20.73 -14.41 5.84
N VAL A 168 19.87 -13.41 6.02
CA VAL A 168 19.23 -12.68 4.92
C VAL A 168 20.23 -11.72 4.29
N MET A 169 20.37 -11.79 2.96
CA MET A 169 21.12 -10.79 2.18
C MET A 169 20.15 -9.65 1.80
N PHE A 170 20.40 -8.43 2.24
CA PHE A 170 19.69 -7.25 1.76
C PHE A 170 20.38 -6.67 0.54
N GLU A 171 19.63 -6.21 -0.45
CA GLU A 171 20.18 -5.63 -1.68
C GLU A 171 20.41 -4.14 -1.51
N ASP A 172 21.62 -3.68 -1.86
CA ASP A 172 21.92 -2.26 -2.04
C ASP A 172 21.42 -1.83 -3.43
N ARG A 173 20.21 -1.29 -3.49
CA ARG A 173 19.53 -0.94 -4.76
C ARG A 173 19.96 0.40 -5.32
N ASP A 174 20.45 1.30 -4.52
CA ASP A 174 20.87 2.65 -4.93
C ASP A 174 22.40 2.73 -5.20
N GLY A 175 23.12 1.65 -4.92
CA GLY A 175 24.57 1.57 -5.11
C GLY A 175 25.37 2.45 -4.15
N SER A 176 24.77 2.83 -3.02
CA SER A 176 25.42 3.67 -2.00
C SER A 176 26.53 2.95 -1.24
N GLY A 177 26.62 1.63 -1.37
CA GLY A 177 27.49 0.76 -0.57
C GLY A 177 26.95 0.56 0.84
N SER A 178 25.67 0.83 1.02
CA SER A 178 25.02 0.76 2.32
C SER A 178 23.57 0.27 2.21
N ILE A 179 23.05 -0.35 3.27
CA ILE A 179 21.65 -0.73 3.37
C ILE A 179 20.95 0.26 4.29
N GLY A 180 20.10 1.10 3.75
CA GLY A 180 19.44 2.18 4.48
C GLY A 180 18.00 2.40 4.02
N THR A 181 17.36 3.38 4.61
CA THR A 181 15.97 3.76 4.25
C THR A 181 15.87 4.72 3.07
N GLY A 182 16.98 4.95 2.34
CA GLY A 182 17.03 5.83 1.15
C GLY A 182 17.21 7.29 1.52
#